data_1eb68003a73f2de25751c5cdcb456d2e
#
_entry.id   1eb68003a73f2de25751c5cdcb456d2e
#
_cell.length_a   1.000
_cell.length_b   1.000
_cell.length_c   1.000
_cell.angle_alpha   90.00
_cell.angle_beta   90.00
_cell.angle_gamma   90.00
#
_symmetry.space_group_name_H-M   'P 1'
#
loop_
_entity.id
_entity.type
_entity.pdbx_description
1 polymer ?
#
loop_
_entity_poly.entity_id
_entity_poly.type
_entity_poly.pdbx_seq_one_letter_code
_entity_poly.pdbx_strand_id
1 'polypeptide(L)'
;YLGLRVSFARLSPDGSICGVTAYADTEYKITELGITRTLALKRNQVILDESFIRSGNVQRLCAKRRFTLAHECAHQILFQLESEEVKASCEMKYSARTAYTPRELKTREDWNEWQANVLGAAILLPQKEVDLAMRRFAETPLINYEGRYSYGDHLTLRLFCRLFGVSKTTASIRLRQLGYM
;
A
#
# COMPACT_ATOMS: atom_id res chain seq x y z
N TYR A 1 -10.29 14.73 4.40
CA TYR A 1 -10.42 15.19 3.01
C TYR A 1 -11.19 14.18 2.15
N LEU A 2 -10.82 12.90 2.14
CA LEU A 2 -11.50 11.86 1.37
C LEU A 2 -12.78 11.33 2.04
N GLY A 3 -13.08 11.68 3.28
CA GLY A 3 -14.25 11.17 4.02
C GLY A 3 -14.23 9.66 4.26
N LEU A 4 -13.05 9.02 4.23
CA LEU A 4 -12.92 7.58 4.38
C LEU A 4 -13.16 7.14 5.82
N ARG A 5 -13.88 6.03 5.99
CA ARG A 5 -14.04 5.34 7.28
C ARG A 5 -13.10 4.14 7.32
N VAL A 6 -12.27 4.09 8.34
CA VAL A 6 -11.31 3.00 8.53
C VAL A 6 -11.79 2.09 9.65
N SER A 7 -11.82 0.79 9.39
CA SER A 7 -12.15 -0.25 10.36
C SER A 7 -11.22 -1.46 10.22
N PHE A 8 -11.36 -2.43 11.12
CA PHE A 8 -10.57 -3.65 11.11
C PHE A 8 -11.50 -4.86 11.10
N ALA A 9 -11.18 -5.84 10.28
CA ALA A 9 -11.85 -7.12 10.24
C ALA A 9 -10.89 -8.22 9.76
N ARG A 10 -11.23 -9.48 9.97
CA ARG A 10 -10.52 -10.58 9.33
C ARG A 10 -10.90 -10.60 7.84
N LEU A 11 -9.93 -10.45 6.95
CA LEU A 11 -10.15 -10.31 5.52
C LEU A 11 -9.87 -11.60 4.73
N SER A 12 -9.02 -12.48 5.26
CA SER A 12 -8.74 -13.78 4.67
C SER A 12 -8.37 -14.80 5.75
N PRO A 13 -8.56 -16.11 5.50
CA PRO A 13 -8.18 -17.15 6.45
C PRO A 13 -6.70 -17.20 6.77
N ASP A 14 -5.88 -16.96 5.75
CA ASP A 14 -4.41 -17.06 5.76
C ASP A 14 -3.69 -15.72 6.00
N GLY A 15 -4.44 -14.61 6.13
CA GLY A 15 -3.87 -13.26 6.26
C GLY A 15 -3.20 -12.74 4.98
N SER A 16 -3.50 -13.33 3.82
CA SER A 16 -2.97 -12.89 2.53
C SER A 16 -3.53 -11.53 2.11
N ILE A 17 -4.80 -11.25 2.45
CA ILE A 17 -5.45 -9.97 2.19
C ILE A 17 -5.16 -9.00 3.34
N CYS A 18 -4.50 -7.89 3.02
CA CYS A 18 -4.06 -6.91 4.00
C CYS A 18 -5.03 -5.75 4.18
N GLY A 19 -5.77 -5.40 3.12
CA GLY A 19 -6.72 -4.30 3.10
C GLY A 19 -7.75 -4.47 2.01
N VAL A 20 -8.88 -3.81 2.17
CA VAL A 20 -9.96 -3.73 1.18
C VAL A 20 -10.51 -2.31 1.20
N THR A 21 -10.68 -1.71 0.02
CA THR A 21 -11.37 -0.44 -0.13
C THR A 21 -12.62 -0.60 -0.98
N ALA A 22 -13.74 0.00 -0.57
CA ALA A 22 -15.01 -0.10 -1.26
C ALA A 22 -15.38 1.20 -1.99
N TYR A 23 -15.69 1.08 -3.28
CA TYR A 23 -16.12 2.18 -4.13
C TYR A 23 -17.65 2.37 -4.11
N ALA A 24 -18.37 1.32 -3.75
CA ALA A 24 -19.82 1.30 -3.61
C ALA A 24 -20.24 0.39 -2.44
N ASP A 25 -21.51 0.48 -2.03
CA ASP A 25 -22.09 -0.48 -1.10
C ASP A 25 -22.10 -1.86 -1.75
N THR A 26 -21.47 -2.85 -1.10
CA THR A 26 -21.30 -4.20 -1.63
C THR A 26 -21.03 -5.21 -0.53
N GLU A 27 -20.83 -6.46 -0.91
CA GLU A 27 -20.47 -7.55 0.00
C GLU A 27 -19.12 -8.13 -0.36
N TYR A 28 -18.29 -8.37 0.65
CA TYR A 28 -17.02 -9.08 0.55
C TYR A 28 -17.16 -10.47 1.18
N LYS A 29 -16.87 -11.50 0.41
CA LYS A 29 -17.05 -12.90 0.83
C LYS A 29 -15.71 -13.51 1.24
N ILE A 30 -15.67 -14.12 2.41
CA ILE A 30 -14.52 -14.82 2.98
C ILE A 30 -14.93 -16.28 3.17
N THR A 31 -14.27 -17.19 2.44
CA THR A 31 -14.54 -18.63 2.54
C THR A 31 -13.42 -19.32 3.32
N GLU A 32 -13.77 -20.01 4.38
CA GLU A 32 -12.86 -20.78 5.23
C GLU A 32 -13.47 -22.13 5.57
N LEU A 33 -12.76 -23.22 5.29
CA LEU A 33 -13.23 -24.59 5.54
C LEU A 33 -14.65 -24.89 5.00
N GLY A 34 -14.98 -24.35 3.83
CA GLY A 34 -16.30 -24.51 3.21
C GLY A 34 -17.41 -23.62 3.78
N ILE A 35 -17.10 -22.81 4.79
CA ILE A 35 -18.04 -21.85 5.38
C ILE A 35 -17.75 -20.48 4.79
N THR A 36 -18.75 -19.86 4.16
CA THR A 36 -18.66 -18.50 3.62
C THR A 36 -19.26 -17.51 4.60
N ARG A 37 -18.46 -16.53 5.01
CA ARG A 37 -18.88 -15.37 5.78
C ARG A 37 -18.95 -14.17 4.84
N THR A 38 -19.98 -13.34 5.04
CA THR A 38 -20.17 -12.12 4.27
C THR A 38 -19.91 -10.91 5.15
N LEU A 39 -19.06 -10.01 4.67
CA LEU A 39 -18.77 -8.73 5.28
C LEU A 39 -19.39 -7.62 4.44
N ALA A 40 -20.34 -6.88 5.01
CA ALA A 40 -20.94 -5.74 4.33
C ALA A 40 -19.93 -4.59 4.24
N LEU A 41 -19.67 -4.12 3.03
CA LEU A 41 -18.82 -2.98 2.74
C LEU A 41 -19.70 -1.77 2.39
N LYS A 42 -19.33 -0.62 2.92
CA LYS A 42 -19.97 0.66 2.60
C LYS A 42 -19.08 1.49 1.69
N ARG A 43 -19.70 2.27 0.82
CA ARG A 43 -18.96 3.24 0.00
C ARG A 43 -18.04 4.09 0.87
N ASN A 44 -16.84 4.37 0.38
CA ASN A 44 -15.77 5.10 1.08
C ASN A 44 -15.31 4.44 2.39
N GLN A 45 -15.44 3.13 2.50
CA GLN A 45 -14.91 2.36 3.60
C GLN A 45 -13.59 1.71 3.21
N VAL A 46 -12.62 1.79 4.12
CA VAL A 46 -11.36 1.04 4.08
C VAL A 46 -11.37 0.09 5.26
N ILE A 47 -11.18 -1.19 4.99
CA ILE A 47 -11.02 -2.20 6.02
C ILE A 47 -9.60 -2.75 5.96
N LEU A 48 -8.91 -2.71 7.09
CA LEU A 48 -7.60 -3.30 7.26
C LEU A 48 -7.72 -4.65 7.97
N ASP A 49 -6.83 -5.57 7.65
CA ASP A 49 -6.84 -6.89 8.32
C ASP A 49 -6.60 -6.75 9.83
N GLU A 50 -7.36 -7.49 10.62
CA GLU A 50 -7.32 -7.44 12.08
C GLU A 50 -5.97 -7.90 12.66
N SER A 51 -5.15 -8.64 11.90
CA SER A 51 -3.79 -9.01 12.32
C SER A 51 -2.91 -7.79 12.64
N PHE A 52 -3.24 -6.62 12.07
CA PHE A 52 -2.52 -5.38 12.36
C PHE A 52 -2.72 -4.83 13.77
N ILE A 53 -3.74 -5.28 14.49
CA ILE A 53 -4.03 -4.84 15.86
C ILE A 53 -3.83 -5.96 16.89
N ARG A 54 -3.77 -7.23 16.47
CA ARG A 54 -3.69 -8.39 17.37
C ARG A 54 -2.28 -8.82 17.76
N SER A 55 -1.23 -8.44 17.04
CA SER A 55 0.09 -9.03 17.23
C SER A 55 1.06 -8.13 18.00
N GLY A 56 1.92 -8.77 18.83
CA GLY A 56 2.90 -8.09 19.69
C GLY A 56 4.10 -7.44 18.95
N ASN A 57 4.21 -7.52 17.63
CA ASN A 57 5.31 -6.93 16.85
C ASN A 57 4.91 -5.57 16.26
N VAL A 58 4.72 -4.59 17.13
CA VAL A 58 4.13 -3.28 16.82
C VAL A 58 4.91 -2.51 15.75
N GLN A 59 6.25 -2.51 15.76
CA GLN A 59 7.04 -1.69 14.83
C GLN A 59 6.97 -2.20 13.39
N ARG A 60 7.14 -3.49 13.17
CA ARG A 60 7.09 -4.09 11.82
C ARG A 60 5.70 -3.99 11.21
N LEU A 61 4.69 -4.24 12.02
CA LEU A 61 3.30 -4.16 11.61
C LEU A 61 2.84 -2.73 11.41
N CYS A 62 3.38 -1.75 12.15
CA CYS A 62 3.06 -0.35 11.95
C CYS A 62 3.41 0.13 10.53
N ALA A 63 4.61 -0.17 10.03
CA ALA A 63 5.01 0.19 8.67
C ALA A 63 4.12 -0.48 7.61
N LYS A 64 3.80 -1.77 7.78
CA LYS A 64 2.91 -2.51 6.88
C LYS A 64 1.49 -1.92 6.89
N ARG A 65 0.92 -1.68 8.08
CA ARG A 65 -0.40 -1.06 8.26
C ARG A 65 -0.49 0.32 7.62
N ARG A 66 0.50 1.20 7.88
CA ARG A 66 0.55 2.54 7.28
C ARG A 66 0.57 2.48 5.76
N PHE A 67 1.40 1.60 5.20
CA PHE A 67 1.46 1.47 3.75
C PHE A 67 0.19 0.85 3.17
N THR A 68 -0.42 -0.13 3.83
CA THR A 68 -1.72 -0.66 3.41
C THR A 68 -2.78 0.43 3.40
N LEU A 69 -2.88 1.23 4.46
CA LEU A 69 -3.83 2.33 4.50
C LEU A 69 -3.58 3.36 3.39
N ALA A 70 -2.33 3.77 3.17
CA ALA A 70 -1.98 4.72 2.11
C ALA A 70 -2.29 4.16 0.70
N HIS A 71 -2.10 2.87 0.49
CA HIS A 71 -2.44 2.18 -0.74
C HIS A 71 -3.97 2.15 -0.99
N GLU A 72 -4.76 1.82 0.03
CA GLU A 72 -6.22 1.85 -0.09
C GLU A 72 -6.74 3.29 -0.32
N CYS A 73 -6.13 4.29 0.32
CA CYS A 73 -6.40 5.70 0.03
C CYS A 73 -6.04 6.06 -1.42
N ALA A 74 -4.94 5.53 -1.94
CA ALA A 74 -4.53 5.76 -3.33
C ALA A 74 -5.55 5.20 -4.32
N HIS A 75 -6.08 4.00 -4.10
CA HIS A 75 -7.19 3.47 -4.90
C HIS A 75 -8.40 4.39 -4.91
N GLN A 76 -8.78 4.94 -3.75
CA GLN A 76 -9.91 5.88 -3.66
C GLN A 76 -9.63 7.17 -4.43
N ILE A 77 -8.41 7.71 -4.34
CA ILE A 77 -8.02 8.91 -5.10
C ILE A 77 -8.08 8.64 -6.60
N LEU A 78 -7.49 7.54 -7.06
CA LEU A 78 -7.47 7.16 -8.46
C LEU A 78 -8.90 6.94 -8.99
N PHE A 79 -9.74 6.26 -8.24
CA PHE A 79 -11.14 6.06 -8.60
C PHE A 79 -11.90 7.38 -8.70
N GLN A 80 -11.66 8.34 -7.80
CA GLN A 80 -12.32 9.66 -7.86
C GLN A 80 -11.90 10.49 -9.07
N LEU A 81 -10.70 10.26 -9.62
CA LEU A 81 -10.18 10.94 -10.82
C LEU A 81 -10.72 10.35 -12.13
N GLU A 82 -11.33 9.16 -12.08
CA GLU A 82 -11.95 8.56 -13.27
C GLU A 82 -13.18 9.36 -13.73
N SER A 83 -13.49 9.27 -15.03
CA SER A 83 -14.72 9.88 -15.57
C SER A 83 -15.97 9.22 -14.97
N GLU A 84 -17.09 9.93 -14.97
CA GLU A 84 -18.36 9.38 -14.48
C GLU A 84 -18.82 8.16 -15.29
N GLU A 85 -18.50 8.10 -16.58
CA GLU A 85 -18.79 6.96 -17.46
C GLU A 85 -18.01 5.72 -17.02
N VAL A 86 -16.70 5.89 -16.72
CA VAL A 86 -15.83 4.81 -16.21
C VAL A 86 -16.29 4.36 -14.82
N LYS A 87 -16.66 5.28 -13.93
CA LYS A 87 -17.22 4.95 -12.61
C LYS A 87 -18.51 4.17 -12.70
N ALA A 88 -19.40 4.58 -13.61
CA ALA A 88 -20.69 3.91 -13.82
C ALA A 88 -20.55 2.51 -14.45
N SER A 89 -19.57 2.33 -15.35
CA SER A 89 -19.27 1.05 -16.00
C SER A 89 -18.34 0.14 -15.16
N CYS A 90 -17.86 0.63 -14.02
CA CYS A 90 -16.93 -0.12 -13.15
C CYS A 90 -17.69 -1.27 -12.48
N GLU A 91 -17.48 -2.49 -12.95
CA GLU A 91 -18.02 -3.71 -12.34
C GLU A 91 -17.35 -3.99 -10.99
N MET A 92 -16.13 -3.51 -10.77
CA MET A 92 -15.41 -3.66 -9.50
C MET A 92 -15.96 -2.71 -8.45
N LYS A 93 -16.69 -3.26 -7.50
CA LYS A 93 -17.24 -2.50 -6.36
C LYS A 93 -16.24 -2.31 -5.22
N TYR A 94 -15.13 -3.03 -5.23
CA TYR A 94 -14.05 -2.93 -4.23
C TYR A 94 -12.71 -3.40 -4.83
N SER A 95 -11.60 -2.97 -4.23
CA SER A 95 -10.26 -3.56 -4.41
C SER A 95 -9.83 -4.27 -3.13
N ALA A 96 -9.15 -5.40 -3.27
CA ALA A 96 -8.63 -6.19 -2.16
C ALA A 96 -7.13 -6.40 -2.34
N ARG A 97 -6.34 -5.89 -1.40
CA ARG A 97 -4.90 -5.94 -1.47
C ARG A 97 -4.32 -7.24 -0.93
N THR A 98 -3.63 -7.97 -1.80
CA THR A 98 -2.70 -9.04 -1.42
C THR A 98 -1.33 -8.47 -1.01
N ALA A 99 -0.48 -9.29 -0.38
CA ALA A 99 0.91 -8.91 -0.15
C ALA A 99 1.61 -8.61 -1.49
N TYR A 100 2.43 -7.53 -1.51
CA TYR A 100 3.12 -7.10 -2.72
C TYR A 100 4.02 -8.21 -3.28
N THR A 101 3.75 -8.60 -4.51
CA THR A 101 4.66 -9.38 -5.35
C THR A 101 4.93 -8.59 -6.62
N PRO A 102 6.19 -8.47 -7.09
CA PRO A 102 6.46 -7.88 -8.40
C PRO A 102 5.69 -8.68 -9.46
N ARG A 103 4.82 -8.02 -10.21
CA ARG A 103 4.03 -8.63 -11.29
C ARG A 103 4.39 -7.96 -12.60
N GLU A 104 4.31 -8.71 -13.69
CA GLU A 104 4.27 -8.11 -15.02
C GLU A 104 2.94 -7.35 -15.17
N LEU A 105 3.01 -6.12 -15.69
CA LEU A 105 1.83 -5.27 -15.87
C LEU A 105 1.12 -5.67 -17.17
N LYS A 106 0.27 -6.68 -17.11
CA LYS A 106 -0.44 -7.24 -18.26
C LYS A 106 -1.91 -6.83 -18.33
N THR A 107 -2.52 -6.62 -17.18
CA THR A 107 -3.94 -6.31 -17.07
C THR A 107 -4.17 -4.89 -16.57
N ARG A 108 -5.38 -4.35 -16.78
CA ARG A 108 -5.80 -3.07 -16.19
C ARG A 108 -5.70 -3.12 -14.65
N GLU A 109 -6.00 -4.26 -14.06
CA GLU A 109 -5.91 -4.47 -12.62
C GLU A 109 -4.46 -4.39 -12.12
N ASP A 110 -3.49 -5.01 -12.84
CA ASP A 110 -2.06 -4.89 -12.51
C ASP A 110 -1.60 -3.43 -12.55
N TRP A 111 -2.06 -2.65 -13.54
CA TRP A 111 -1.77 -1.23 -13.65
C TRP A 111 -2.39 -0.44 -12.50
N ASN A 112 -3.62 -0.69 -12.13
CA ASN A 112 -4.29 -0.03 -11.01
C ASN A 112 -3.55 -0.33 -9.69
N GLU A 113 -3.15 -1.57 -9.47
CA GLU A 113 -2.37 -1.97 -8.30
C GLU A 113 -0.98 -1.31 -8.28
N TRP A 114 -0.33 -1.22 -9.44
CA TRP A 114 0.94 -0.52 -9.55
C TRP A 114 0.81 0.97 -9.25
N GLN A 115 -0.19 1.64 -9.83
CA GLN A 115 -0.48 3.05 -9.56
C GLN A 115 -0.79 3.30 -8.08
N ALA A 116 -1.58 2.44 -7.46
CA ALA A 116 -1.89 2.55 -6.03
C ALA A 116 -0.65 2.36 -5.14
N ASN A 117 0.27 1.45 -5.50
CA ASN A 117 1.55 1.29 -4.82
C ASN A 117 2.44 2.54 -4.95
N VAL A 118 2.51 3.10 -6.16
CA VAL A 118 3.27 4.31 -6.48
C VAL A 118 2.75 5.52 -5.71
N LEU A 119 1.44 5.75 -5.79
CA LEU A 119 0.79 6.88 -5.11
C LEU A 119 0.80 6.69 -3.58
N GLY A 120 0.56 5.49 -3.09
CA GLY A 120 0.64 5.17 -1.66
C GLY A 120 2.04 5.43 -1.08
N ALA A 121 3.10 5.10 -1.83
CA ALA A 121 4.46 5.44 -1.45
C ALA A 121 4.68 6.97 -1.45
N ALA A 122 4.13 7.70 -2.42
CA ALA A 122 4.26 9.16 -2.50
C ALA A 122 3.51 9.88 -1.36
N ILE A 123 2.35 9.35 -0.93
CA ILE A 123 1.61 9.86 0.23
C ILE A 123 2.45 9.76 1.51
N LEU A 124 3.12 8.63 1.73
CA LEU A 124 3.94 8.42 2.93
C LEU A 124 5.30 9.11 2.87
N LEU A 125 5.81 9.37 1.68
CA LEU A 125 7.15 9.87 1.39
C LEU A 125 7.07 11.06 0.41
N PRO A 126 6.58 12.23 0.85
CA PRO A 126 6.52 13.43 0.02
C PRO A 126 7.91 13.81 -0.51
N GLN A 127 7.99 14.23 -1.76
CA GLN A 127 9.27 14.48 -2.44
C GLN A 127 10.20 15.42 -1.66
N LYS A 128 9.68 16.56 -1.19
CA LYS A 128 10.49 17.56 -0.45
C LYS A 128 11.15 16.95 0.78
N GLU A 129 10.42 16.13 1.53
CA GLU A 129 10.92 15.48 2.74
C GLU A 129 11.96 14.39 2.40
N VAL A 130 11.73 13.66 1.32
CA VAL A 130 12.70 12.67 0.81
C VAL A 130 13.98 13.36 0.37
N ASP A 131 13.89 14.45 -0.41
CA ASP A 131 15.05 15.20 -0.88
C ASP A 131 15.90 15.74 0.28
N LEU A 132 15.24 16.28 1.33
CA LEU A 132 15.93 16.73 2.53
C LEU A 132 16.63 15.58 3.28
N ALA A 133 15.96 14.44 3.42
CA ALA A 133 16.53 13.29 4.08
C ALA A 133 17.73 12.72 3.31
N MET A 134 17.60 12.59 1.98
CA MET A 134 18.67 12.04 1.14
C MET A 134 19.90 12.96 1.13
N ARG A 135 19.74 14.28 1.05
CA ARG A 135 20.86 15.23 1.19
C ARG A 135 21.59 15.11 2.51
N ARG A 136 20.91 14.66 3.56
CA ARG A 136 21.51 14.48 4.89
C ARG A 136 22.17 13.11 5.07
N PHE A 137 21.66 12.07 4.45
CA PHE A 137 22.08 10.69 4.68
C PHE A 137 22.92 10.08 3.58
N ALA A 138 22.87 10.61 2.35
CA ALA A 138 23.58 10.06 1.22
C ALA A 138 24.21 11.17 0.40
N GLU A 139 25.50 11.03 0.08
CA GLU A 139 26.22 11.94 -0.82
C GLU A 139 25.91 11.61 -2.29
N THR A 140 25.58 10.37 -2.58
CA THR A 140 25.33 9.84 -3.92
C THR A 140 24.05 8.98 -3.91
N PRO A 141 23.41 8.74 -5.09
CA PRO A 141 22.34 7.79 -5.21
C PRO A 141 22.73 6.41 -4.68
N LEU A 142 21.78 5.72 -4.05
CA LEU A 142 22.00 4.36 -3.53
C LEU A 142 22.16 3.38 -4.69
N ILE A 143 23.21 2.59 -4.66
CA ILE A 143 23.51 1.61 -5.70
C ILE A 143 23.05 0.23 -5.26
N ASN A 144 22.20 -0.38 -6.06
CA ASN A 144 21.74 -1.75 -5.88
C ASN A 144 22.28 -2.63 -7.00
N TYR A 145 23.24 -3.48 -6.69
CA TYR A 145 23.72 -4.51 -7.58
C TYR A 145 23.03 -5.85 -7.28
N GLU A 146 22.20 -6.32 -8.18
CA GLU A 146 21.51 -7.62 -8.05
C GLU A 146 20.79 -7.84 -6.71
N GLY A 147 20.15 -6.80 -6.20
CA GLY A 147 19.45 -6.85 -4.90
C GLY A 147 20.35 -6.66 -3.69
N ARG A 148 21.66 -6.39 -3.87
CA ARG A 148 22.62 -6.15 -2.80
C ARG A 148 23.02 -4.68 -2.77
N TYR A 149 23.09 -4.12 -1.58
CA TYR A 149 23.62 -2.77 -1.32
C TYR A 149 24.98 -2.85 -0.69
N SER A 150 25.81 -1.83 -0.91
CA SER A 150 26.99 -1.63 -0.08
C SER A 150 26.60 -1.51 1.40
N TYR A 151 27.53 -1.67 2.32
CA TYR A 151 27.24 -1.53 3.75
C TYR A 151 26.72 -0.11 4.07
N GLY A 152 27.34 0.92 3.49
CA GLY A 152 26.92 2.31 3.67
C GLY A 152 25.51 2.57 3.15
N ASP A 153 25.21 2.11 1.93
CA ASP A 153 23.87 2.23 1.33
C ASP A 153 22.81 1.49 2.14
N HIS A 154 23.15 0.30 2.64
CA HIS A 154 22.25 -0.46 3.51
C HIS A 154 21.96 0.28 4.82
N LEU A 155 22.96 0.93 5.41
CA LEU A 155 22.77 1.73 6.62
C LEU A 155 21.91 2.96 6.34
N THR A 156 22.20 3.69 5.26
CA THR A 156 21.42 4.83 4.78
C THR A 156 19.95 4.46 4.59
N LEU A 157 19.69 3.37 3.87
CA LEU A 157 18.33 2.88 3.68
C LEU A 157 17.63 2.50 5.00
N ARG A 158 18.35 1.93 5.95
CA ARG A 158 17.81 1.62 7.28
C ARG A 158 17.44 2.89 8.05
N LEU A 159 18.31 3.89 8.06
CA LEU A 159 18.06 5.18 8.71
C LEU A 159 16.85 5.89 8.07
N PHE A 160 16.80 5.90 6.74
CA PHE A 160 15.67 6.42 5.99
C PHE A 160 14.34 5.73 6.37
N CYS A 161 14.33 4.39 6.37
CA CYS A 161 13.13 3.64 6.77
C CYS A 161 12.69 3.93 8.21
N ARG A 162 13.65 4.12 9.13
CA ARG A 162 13.35 4.47 10.53
C ARG A 162 12.79 5.88 10.64
N LEU A 163 13.38 6.85 9.93
CA LEU A 163 12.92 8.24 9.95
C LEU A 163 11.46 8.36 9.50
N PHE A 164 11.12 7.71 8.40
CA PHE A 164 9.78 7.78 7.82
C PHE A 164 8.79 6.74 8.37
N GLY A 165 9.25 5.78 9.14
CA GLY A 165 8.42 4.68 9.65
C GLY A 165 7.83 3.81 8.54
N VAL A 166 8.63 3.51 7.51
CA VAL A 166 8.22 2.71 6.34
C VAL A 166 9.05 1.45 6.18
N SER A 167 8.56 0.50 5.38
CA SER A 167 9.32 -0.70 5.02
C SER A 167 10.39 -0.37 3.95
N LYS A 168 11.40 -1.25 3.83
CA LYS A 168 12.39 -1.14 2.74
C LYS A 168 11.72 -1.16 1.37
N THR A 169 10.71 -1.99 1.18
CA THR A 169 9.95 -2.06 -0.08
C THR A 169 9.31 -0.72 -0.42
N THR A 170 8.62 -0.10 0.54
CA THR A 170 7.99 1.22 0.35
C THR A 170 9.03 2.29 0.05
N ALA A 171 10.13 2.31 0.79
CA ALA A 171 11.25 3.24 0.55
C ALA A 171 11.83 3.04 -0.85
N SER A 172 12.11 1.79 -1.26
CA SER A 172 12.68 1.49 -2.58
C SER A 172 11.76 1.91 -3.73
N ILE A 173 10.44 1.71 -3.62
CA ILE A 173 9.48 2.19 -4.62
C ILE A 173 9.66 3.70 -4.81
N ARG A 174 9.66 4.46 -3.71
CA ARG A 174 9.72 5.92 -3.77
C ARG A 174 11.08 6.45 -4.19
N LEU A 175 12.17 5.88 -3.68
CA LEU A 175 13.53 6.31 -4.01
C LEU A 175 13.85 6.09 -5.49
N ARG A 176 13.37 4.98 -6.10
CA ARG A 176 13.48 4.77 -7.54
C ARG A 176 12.71 5.80 -8.35
N GLN A 177 11.48 6.15 -7.96
CA GLN A 177 10.69 7.18 -8.63
C GLN A 177 11.38 8.54 -8.63
N LEU A 178 12.14 8.85 -7.59
CA LEU A 178 12.82 10.11 -7.41
C LEU A 178 14.29 10.09 -7.91
N GLY A 179 14.74 8.98 -8.47
CA GLY A 179 16.10 8.85 -9.03
C GLY A 179 17.21 8.69 -7.99
N TYR A 180 16.87 8.28 -6.78
CA TYR A 180 17.85 8.01 -5.71
C TYR A 180 18.34 6.55 -5.66
N MET A 181 17.81 5.70 -6.54
CA MET A 181 18.17 4.28 -6.68
C MET A 181 18.17 3.89 -8.15
#